data_27fe6dca722c8760339ba90ad1411c2a
#
_entry.id   27fe6dca722c8760339ba90ad1411c2a
#
_cell.length_a   1.000
_cell.length_b   1.000
_cell.length_c   1.000
_cell.angle_alpha   90.00
_cell.angle_beta   90.00
_cell.angle_gamma   90.00
#
_symmetry.space_group_name_H-M   'P 1'
#
loop_
_entity.id
_entity.type
_entity.pdbx_description
1 polymer ?
#
loop_
_entity_poly.entity_id
_entity_poly.type
_entity_poly.pdbx_seq_one_letter_code
_entity_poly.pdbx_strand_id
1 'polypeptide(L)'
;MSYERTLFTPALNVKLGYMAMGNDLGGLDSGILCNFMNAGFCGHPLNMSGGSGWANYPNAHLGARVKYDFSPAWQLRVAAFNVDPSSNGNSSRAWHLGPKHTTGTVVPIELVYKHAGTLPGEYKLGYYYDSSDVKRIGSNKTVSGRGGHYLLIDQAVWSSSTSAGRVLHAFGQYSAASEAASPFSKWYGAGVVLYKPFEGRPRDTVALGYGRAVPNPRSRDVQELAAFNAGTDYPNLNNAEQLIELSYGYQATPWLTLRPDVQYIIEPGAFSGTEIDNALVVGLQVKAVF
;
A
#
# COMPACT_ATOMS: atom_id res chain seq x y z
N MET A 1 16.97 10.03 7.34
CA MET A 1 18.40 9.61 7.44
C MET A 1 18.43 8.28 8.17
N SER A 2 18.98 7.20 7.54
CA SER A 2 19.06 5.87 8.14
C SER A 2 20.42 5.24 7.81
N TYR A 3 20.85 4.31 8.67
CA TYR A 3 22.05 3.51 8.50
C TYR A 3 21.61 2.06 8.29
N GLU A 4 22.15 1.39 7.26
CA GLU A 4 21.83 0.00 6.91
C GLU A 4 23.13 -0.80 6.76
N ARG A 5 23.15 -2.00 7.33
CA ARG A 5 24.30 -2.91 7.28
C ARG A 5 23.86 -4.36 7.24
N THR A 6 24.54 -5.12 6.41
CA THR A 6 24.49 -6.59 6.43
C THR A 6 25.56 -7.11 7.41
N LEU A 7 25.15 -8.00 8.33
CA LEU A 7 25.96 -8.50 9.42
C LEU A 7 26.19 -10.00 9.29
N PHE A 8 27.40 -10.45 9.71
CA PHE A 8 27.83 -11.84 9.88
C PHE A 8 27.77 -12.73 8.64
N THR A 9 26.68 -12.69 7.92
CA THR A 9 26.44 -13.42 6.66
C THR A 9 25.54 -12.56 5.79
N PRO A 10 25.41 -12.81 4.48
CA PRO A 10 24.43 -12.13 3.65
C PRO A 10 22.99 -12.24 4.16
N ALA A 11 22.75 -13.18 5.08
CA ALA A 11 21.43 -13.51 5.59
C ALA A 11 20.82 -12.47 6.54
N LEU A 12 21.64 -11.70 7.27
CA LEU A 12 21.13 -10.74 8.29
C LEU A 12 21.40 -9.30 7.86
N ASN A 13 20.33 -8.53 7.64
CA ASN A 13 20.40 -7.11 7.32
C ASN A 13 19.65 -6.29 8.38
N VAL A 14 20.31 -5.27 8.91
CA VAL A 14 19.77 -4.36 9.94
C VAL A 14 19.80 -2.94 9.43
N LYS A 15 18.69 -2.21 9.65
CA LYS A 15 18.53 -0.81 9.31
C LYS A 15 18.00 -0.02 10.49
N LEU A 16 18.62 1.11 10.81
CA LEU A 16 18.31 1.96 11.94
C LEU A 16 18.22 3.42 11.50
N GLY A 17 17.29 4.17 12.06
CA GLY A 17 17.17 5.61 11.83
C GLY A 17 15.78 6.06 11.45
N TYR A 18 15.69 7.22 10.81
CA TYR A 18 14.41 7.76 10.30
C TYR A 18 14.11 7.15 8.93
N MET A 19 13.01 6.40 8.87
CA MET A 19 12.59 5.62 7.70
C MET A 19 11.09 5.70 7.49
N ALA A 20 10.67 5.70 6.24
CA ALA A 20 9.28 5.45 5.87
C ALA A 20 9.07 3.93 5.85
N MET A 21 8.12 3.42 6.65
CA MET A 21 7.87 1.97 6.79
C MET A 21 7.53 1.30 5.47
N GLY A 22 6.71 1.97 4.65
CA GLY A 22 6.27 1.46 3.35
C GLY A 22 7.38 1.27 2.31
N ASN A 23 8.58 1.81 2.55
CA ASN A 23 9.74 1.56 1.68
C ASN A 23 10.40 0.20 1.96
N ASP A 24 10.17 -0.38 3.13
CA ASP A 24 10.81 -1.61 3.57
C ASP A 24 9.82 -2.78 3.79
N LEU A 25 8.53 -2.46 4.04
CA LEU A 25 7.47 -3.41 4.41
C LEU A 25 6.15 -3.05 3.73
N GLY A 26 5.28 -4.04 3.56
CA GLY A 26 3.92 -3.83 3.05
C GLY A 26 3.81 -3.58 1.56
N GLY A 27 4.90 -3.64 0.79
CA GLY A 27 4.93 -3.53 -0.66
C GLY A 27 5.59 -4.74 -1.31
N LEU A 28 5.32 -5.00 -2.59
CA LEU A 28 6.01 -6.01 -3.38
C LEU A 28 7.38 -5.48 -3.84
N ASP A 29 8.44 -6.28 -3.65
CA ASP A 29 9.81 -5.88 -4.01
C ASP A 29 9.99 -5.77 -5.53
N SER A 30 9.16 -6.48 -6.31
CA SER A 30 9.13 -6.42 -7.78
C SER A 30 8.71 -5.05 -8.31
N GLY A 31 8.03 -4.23 -7.49
CA GLY A 31 7.49 -2.95 -7.90
C GLY A 31 6.33 -3.03 -8.90
N ILE A 32 5.77 -4.22 -9.13
CA ILE A 32 4.67 -4.45 -10.11
C ILE A 32 3.48 -3.53 -9.88
N LEU A 33 3.15 -3.24 -8.63
CA LEU A 33 2.02 -2.40 -8.25
C LEU A 33 2.16 -0.94 -8.70
N CYS A 34 3.39 -0.46 -8.90
CA CYS A 34 3.67 0.90 -9.37
C CYS A 34 3.66 1.01 -10.90
N ASN A 35 3.10 0.02 -11.60
CA ASN A 35 2.62 0.20 -12.97
C ASN A 35 1.26 0.91 -13.03
N PHE A 36 0.61 1.11 -11.89
CA PHE A 36 -0.62 1.88 -11.74
C PHE A 36 -0.34 3.26 -11.16
N MET A 37 -1.21 4.24 -11.48
CA MET A 37 -1.13 5.60 -10.96
C MET A 37 -1.93 5.77 -9.68
N ASN A 38 -3.02 5.00 -9.54
CA ASN A 38 -3.85 5.09 -8.34
C ASN A 38 -3.07 4.66 -7.09
N ALA A 39 -3.13 5.49 -6.07
CA ALA A 39 -2.43 5.27 -4.80
C ALA A 39 -2.90 4.01 -4.04
N GLY A 40 -4.05 3.46 -4.39
CA GLY A 40 -4.53 2.21 -3.83
C GLY A 40 -3.69 1.00 -4.24
N PHE A 41 -3.03 1.06 -5.40
CA PHE A 41 -2.17 -0.02 -5.88
C PHE A 41 -0.70 0.18 -5.49
N CYS A 42 -0.12 1.35 -5.87
CA CYS A 42 1.31 1.56 -5.73
C CYS A 42 1.72 1.75 -4.27
N GLY A 43 2.46 0.80 -3.74
CA GLY A 43 2.98 0.80 -2.38
C GLY A 43 2.32 -0.24 -1.48
N HIS A 44 2.11 0.13 -0.22
CA HIS A 44 1.41 -0.72 0.76
C HIS A 44 -0.12 -0.57 0.61
N PRO A 45 -0.91 -1.57 1.05
CA PRO A 45 -2.37 -1.51 0.99
C PRO A 45 -2.94 -0.25 1.66
N LEU A 46 -3.95 0.34 1.01
CA LEU A 46 -4.50 1.67 1.31
C LEU A 46 -4.93 1.85 2.78
N ASN A 47 -5.50 0.83 3.40
CA ASN A 47 -6.06 0.91 4.75
C ASN A 47 -5.04 0.84 5.90
N MET A 48 -3.75 0.59 5.60
CA MET A 48 -2.73 0.43 6.65
C MET A 48 -2.35 1.77 7.30
N SER A 49 -2.19 2.83 6.51
CA SER A 49 -1.73 4.13 7.01
C SER A 49 -2.82 5.02 7.59
N GLY A 50 -4.07 4.83 7.19
CA GLY A 50 -5.17 5.73 7.60
C GLY A 50 -5.59 5.61 9.07
N GLY A 51 -5.36 4.46 9.72
CA GLY A 51 -5.86 4.17 11.06
C GLY A 51 -4.80 3.65 12.02
N SER A 52 -3.52 3.75 11.69
CA SER A 52 -2.42 3.30 12.53
C SER A 52 -1.24 4.27 12.43
N GLY A 53 -0.18 4.04 13.22
CA GLY A 53 1.09 4.73 13.09
C GLY A 53 1.94 4.30 11.90
N TRP A 54 1.37 3.56 10.95
CA TRP A 54 2.06 3.19 9.72
C TRP A 54 2.36 4.45 8.89
N ALA A 55 3.63 4.77 8.73
CA ALA A 55 4.08 5.95 8.00
C ALA A 55 4.68 5.60 6.65
N ASN A 56 4.33 6.43 5.67
CA ASN A 56 4.81 6.34 4.30
C ASN A 56 5.47 7.64 3.87
N TYR A 57 6.33 7.55 2.86
CA TYR A 57 6.90 8.75 2.27
C TYR A 57 5.80 9.78 1.91
N PRO A 58 5.97 11.08 2.21
CA PRO A 58 7.20 11.73 2.69
C PRO A 58 7.43 11.64 4.22
N ASN A 59 6.54 11.04 4.99
CA ASN A 59 6.70 10.91 6.43
C ASN A 59 7.68 9.78 6.76
N ALA A 60 8.58 10.06 7.71
CA ALA A 60 9.54 9.08 8.22
C ALA A 60 9.51 9.08 9.76
N HIS A 61 9.65 7.91 10.34
CA HIS A 61 9.66 7.71 11.78
C HIS A 61 10.98 7.08 12.22
N LEU A 62 11.38 7.37 13.46
CA LEU A 62 12.52 6.70 14.07
C LEU A 62 12.18 5.23 14.28
N GLY A 63 13.06 4.34 13.83
CA GLY A 63 12.82 2.91 13.95
C GLY A 63 14.02 2.05 13.66
N ALA A 64 13.80 0.77 13.83
CA ALA A 64 14.73 -0.31 13.54
C ALA A 64 14.03 -1.38 12.71
N ARG A 65 14.73 -1.95 11.71
CA ARG A 65 14.25 -3.04 10.90
C ARG A 65 15.32 -4.12 10.80
N VAL A 66 14.92 -5.37 10.92
CA VAL A 66 15.73 -6.57 10.70
C VAL A 66 15.13 -7.36 9.55
N LYS A 67 15.95 -7.74 8.57
CA LYS A 67 15.63 -8.76 7.55
C LYS A 67 16.53 -9.97 7.80
N TYR A 68 15.94 -11.16 7.76
CA TYR A 68 16.67 -12.40 7.88
C TYR A 68 16.26 -13.39 6.79
N ASP A 69 17.24 -13.78 5.96
CA ASP A 69 17.06 -14.76 4.89
C ASP A 69 17.33 -16.16 5.44
N PHE A 70 16.28 -16.97 5.64
CA PHE A 70 16.43 -18.37 6.06
C PHE A 70 17.00 -19.23 4.93
N SER A 71 16.66 -18.84 3.69
CA SER A 71 17.07 -19.47 2.46
C SER A 71 16.93 -18.48 1.30
N PRO A 72 17.38 -18.82 0.07
CA PRO A 72 17.14 -17.98 -1.11
C PRO A 72 15.64 -17.72 -1.39
N ALA A 73 14.74 -18.57 -0.88
CA ALA A 73 13.30 -18.46 -1.11
C ALA A 73 12.55 -17.79 0.06
N TRP A 74 13.06 -17.83 1.28
CA TRP A 74 12.33 -17.40 2.46
C TRP A 74 13.05 -16.31 3.24
N GLN A 75 12.33 -15.23 3.54
CA GLN A 75 12.83 -14.10 4.33
C GLN A 75 11.79 -13.70 5.39
N LEU A 76 12.25 -13.38 6.59
CA LEU A 76 11.47 -12.72 7.63
C LEU A 76 11.92 -11.26 7.76
N ARG A 77 10.96 -10.36 7.86
CA ARG A 77 11.19 -8.94 8.16
C ARG A 77 10.44 -8.59 9.43
N VAL A 78 11.14 -7.97 10.37
CA VAL A 78 10.56 -7.46 11.62
C VAL A 78 11.07 -6.05 11.82
N ALA A 79 10.19 -5.15 12.26
CA ALA A 79 10.61 -3.79 12.57
C ALA A 79 9.86 -3.25 13.80
N ALA A 80 10.38 -2.17 14.34
CA ALA A 80 9.71 -1.36 15.34
C ALA A 80 9.96 0.13 15.03
N PHE A 81 8.89 0.91 15.01
CA PHE A 81 8.95 2.35 14.73
C PHE A 81 8.18 3.12 15.80
N ASN A 82 8.67 4.30 16.15
CA ASN A 82 7.89 5.19 17.00
C ASN A 82 6.66 5.73 16.26
N VAL A 83 5.58 5.91 17.00
CA VAL A 83 4.38 6.60 16.50
C VAL A 83 4.42 8.03 17.02
N ASP A 84 4.67 8.98 16.13
CA ASP A 84 4.67 10.42 16.42
C ASP A 84 3.73 11.17 15.49
N PRO A 85 2.46 11.36 15.89
CA PRO A 85 1.48 12.06 15.06
C PRO A 85 1.85 13.52 14.76
N SER A 86 2.70 14.11 15.58
CA SER A 86 3.13 15.50 15.40
C SER A 86 4.09 15.72 14.24
N SER A 87 4.70 14.65 13.72
CA SER A 87 5.61 14.69 12.58
C SER A 87 4.88 14.71 11.24
N ASN A 88 3.61 14.27 11.21
CA ASN A 88 2.85 14.13 9.99
C ASN A 88 2.51 15.50 9.37
N GLY A 89 3.02 15.74 8.15
CA GLY A 89 2.79 17.00 7.41
C GLY A 89 3.45 18.23 8.01
N ASN A 90 4.32 18.08 9.00
CA ASN A 90 4.98 19.20 9.67
C ASN A 90 6.48 19.25 9.32
N SER A 91 6.83 20.07 8.33
CA SER A 91 8.20 20.22 7.86
C SER A 91 9.16 20.79 8.93
N SER A 92 8.65 21.56 9.90
CA SER A 92 9.49 22.09 11.01
C SER A 92 10.00 20.97 11.92
N ARG A 93 9.36 19.80 11.90
CA ARG A 93 9.75 18.60 12.65
C ARG A 93 10.83 17.76 11.97
N ALA A 94 11.18 18.04 10.72
CA ALA A 94 12.18 17.27 9.96
C ALA A 94 13.55 17.18 10.65
N TRP A 95 13.87 18.14 11.51
CA TRP A 95 15.14 18.24 12.25
C TRP A 95 15.03 17.83 13.72
N HIS A 96 13.85 17.49 14.22
CA HIS A 96 13.66 17.04 15.59
C HIS A 96 13.89 15.52 15.71
N LEU A 97 15.15 15.15 15.77
CA LEU A 97 15.60 13.76 15.80
C LEU A 97 15.51 13.19 17.23
N GLY A 98 14.30 12.93 17.71
CA GLY A 98 14.13 12.35 19.04
C GLY A 98 12.71 11.83 19.29
N PRO A 99 12.51 11.01 20.33
CA PRO A 99 11.24 10.35 20.62
C PRO A 99 10.26 11.23 21.44
N LYS A 100 10.48 12.54 21.54
CA LYS A 100 9.78 13.45 22.49
C LYS A 100 8.24 13.44 22.38
N HIS A 101 7.68 13.15 21.21
CA HIS A 101 6.24 13.16 20.96
C HIS A 101 5.71 11.76 20.60
N THR A 102 6.48 10.72 20.96
CA THR A 102 6.07 9.34 20.75
C THR A 102 4.84 9.02 21.59
N THR A 103 3.77 8.56 20.93
CA THR A 103 2.52 8.12 21.56
C THR A 103 2.41 6.61 21.66
N GLY A 104 3.27 5.89 20.98
CA GLY A 104 3.31 4.43 20.96
C GLY A 104 4.38 3.90 20.01
N THR A 105 4.31 2.62 19.75
CA THR A 105 5.21 1.90 18.84
C THR A 105 4.39 1.06 17.87
N VAL A 106 4.70 1.13 16.57
CA VAL A 106 4.18 0.19 15.60
C VAL A 106 5.22 -0.89 15.31
N VAL A 107 4.80 -2.15 15.39
CA VAL A 107 5.64 -3.35 15.21
C VAL A 107 5.04 -4.17 14.06
N PRO A 108 5.57 -4.04 12.84
CA PRO A 108 5.25 -4.94 11.74
C PRO A 108 6.14 -6.18 11.73
N ILE A 109 5.54 -7.29 11.30
CA ILE A 109 6.21 -8.55 10.96
C ILE A 109 5.73 -9.00 9.59
N GLU A 110 6.63 -9.40 8.71
CA GLU A 110 6.35 -9.81 7.32
C GLU A 110 7.15 -11.05 6.97
N LEU A 111 6.47 -12.10 6.55
CA LEU A 111 7.05 -13.30 5.96
C LEU A 111 7.00 -13.17 4.43
N VAL A 112 8.14 -13.33 3.78
CA VAL A 112 8.29 -13.24 2.34
C VAL A 112 8.70 -14.60 1.79
N TYR A 113 7.99 -15.07 0.76
CA TYR A 113 8.37 -16.22 -0.03
C TYR A 113 8.60 -15.79 -1.48
N LYS A 114 9.76 -16.15 -2.03
CA LYS A 114 10.13 -15.89 -3.41
C LYS A 114 10.34 -17.21 -4.15
N HIS A 115 9.55 -17.42 -5.18
CA HIS A 115 9.73 -18.55 -6.09
C HIS A 115 10.57 -18.12 -7.28
N ALA A 116 11.73 -18.77 -7.44
CA ALA A 116 12.58 -18.60 -8.61
C ALA A 116 12.27 -19.68 -9.65
N GLY A 117 12.47 -19.39 -10.92
CA GLY A 117 12.25 -20.35 -12.01
C GLY A 117 11.73 -19.65 -13.28
N THR A 118 11.14 -20.45 -14.18
CA THR A 118 10.62 -19.96 -15.47
C THR A 118 9.47 -18.96 -15.28
N LEU A 119 8.66 -19.16 -14.25
CA LEU A 119 7.55 -18.30 -13.85
C LEU A 119 7.78 -17.85 -12.40
N PRO A 120 8.61 -16.82 -12.18
CA PRO A 120 8.94 -16.36 -10.82
C PRO A 120 7.74 -15.74 -10.13
N GLY A 121 7.76 -15.76 -8.81
CA GLY A 121 6.72 -15.16 -7.99
C GLY A 121 7.24 -14.66 -6.64
N GLU A 122 6.48 -13.74 -6.03
CA GLU A 122 6.70 -13.18 -4.72
C GLU A 122 5.40 -13.15 -3.94
N TYR A 123 5.44 -13.66 -2.70
CA TYR A 123 4.29 -13.73 -1.81
C TYR A 123 4.69 -13.16 -0.46
N LYS A 124 3.85 -12.30 0.10
CA LYS A 124 4.08 -11.69 1.41
C LYS A 124 2.85 -11.83 2.28
N LEU A 125 3.06 -12.31 3.48
CA LEU A 125 2.07 -12.31 4.55
C LEU A 125 2.59 -11.43 5.67
N GLY A 126 1.84 -10.40 6.04
CA GLY A 126 2.24 -9.47 7.07
C GLY A 126 1.16 -9.19 8.10
N TYR A 127 1.61 -8.85 9.29
CA TYR A 127 0.81 -8.36 10.40
C TYR A 127 1.50 -7.16 11.02
N TYR A 128 0.74 -6.20 11.52
CA TYR A 128 1.29 -5.09 12.30
C TYR A 128 0.43 -4.81 13.53
N TYR A 129 1.08 -4.33 14.58
CA TYR A 129 0.42 -3.86 15.80
C TYR A 129 0.97 -2.49 16.16
N ASP A 130 0.08 -1.54 16.44
CA ASP A 130 0.36 -0.19 16.91
C ASP A 130 -0.17 -0.05 18.33
N SER A 131 0.70 0.21 19.30
CA SER A 131 0.37 0.28 20.72
C SER A 131 -0.20 1.64 21.14
N SER A 132 -0.22 2.64 20.26
CA SER A 132 -0.70 3.99 20.60
C SER A 132 -2.20 4.01 20.87
N ASP A 133 -2.62 4.96 21.69
CA ASP A 133 -4.01 5.22 21.98
C ASP A 133 -4.69 5.93 20.81
N VAL A 134 -5.95 5.61 20.57
CA VAL A 134 -6.76 6.23 19.52
C VAL A 134 -8.19 6.42 19.98
N LYS A 135 -8.80 7.53 19.56
CA LYS A 135 -10.24 7.73 19.73
C LYS A 135 -10.99 6.79 18.79
N ARG A 136 -11.85 5.93 19.36
CA ARG A 136 -12.64 4.97 18.59
C ARG A 136 -13.65 5.70 17.71
N ILE A 137 -13.71 5.35 16.44
CA ILE A 137 -14.75 5.88 15.51
C ILE A 137 -16.14 5.60 16.08
N GLY A 138 -17.03 6.62 16.04
CA GLY A 138 -18.38 6.53 16.55
C GLY A 138 -18.51 6.50 18.07
N SER A 139 -17.44 6.84 18.82
CA SER A 139 -17.46 6.81 20.27
C SER A 139 -16.53 7.85 20.87
N ASN A 140 -16.81 8.28 22.09
CA ASN A 140 -15.90 9.11 22.88
C ASN A 140 -14.84 8.28 23.65
N LYS A 141 -14.87 6.96 23.52
CA LYS A 141 -13.93 6.08 24.20
C LYS A 141 -12.57 6.06 23.50
N THR A 142 -11.52 6.14 24.27
CA THR A 142 -10.15 5.83 23.82
C THR A 142 -9.94 4.34 23.94
N VAL A 143 -9.30 3.77 22.94
CA VAL A 143 -8.86 2.37 22.91
C VAL A 143 -7.36 2.34 22.70
N SER A 144 -6.67 1.45 23.42
CA SER A 144 -5.25 1.22 23.28
C SER A 144 -5.01 0.05 22.36
N GLY A 145 -4.13 0.26 21.42
CA GLY A 145 -3.71 -0.76 20.48
C GLY A 145 -4.68 -0.99 19.32
N ARG A 146 -4.10 -1.16 18.17
CA ARG A 146 -4.78 -1.49 16.91
C ARG A 146 -3.82 -2.20 15.99
N GLY A 147 -4.35 -3.00 15.09
CA GLY A 147 -3.51 -3.74 14.17
C GLY A 147 -4.22 -4.05 12.87
N GLY A 148 -3.54 -4.76 12.03
CA GLY A 148 -4.06 -5.26 10.78
C GLY A 148 -3.14 -6.31 10.17
N HIS A 149 -3.61 -6.91 9.10
CA HIS A 149 -2.85 -7.92 8.37
C HIS A 149 -3.02 -7.70 6.86
N TYR A 150 -2.07 -8.23 6.10
CA TYR A 150 -2.08 -8.13 4.66
C TYR A 150 -1.48 -9.36 3.98
N LEU A 151 -1.94 -9.60 2.77
CA LEU A 151 -1.42 -10.59 1.83
C LEU A 151 -1.13 -9.87 0.52
N LEU A 152 0.09 -10.03 -0.02
CA LEU A 152 0.51 -9.50 -1.30
C LEU A 152 1.04 -10.63 -2.16
N ILE A 153 0.68 -10.64 -3.43
CA ILE A 153 1.06 -11.68 -4.39
C ILE A 153 1.50 -10.99 -5.68
N ASP A 154 2.62 -11.44 -6.21
CA ASP A 154 3.06 -11.23 -7.59
C ASP A 154 3.47 -12.58 -8.16
N GLN A 155 2.86 -13.03 -9.24
CA GLN A 155 3.16 -14.30 -9.88
C GLN A 155 3.21 -14.15 -11.39
N ALA A 156 4.34 -14.48 -12.00
CA ALA A 156 4.41 -14.69 -13.44
C ALA A 156 3.54 -15.90 -13.81
N VAL A 157 2.49 -15.68 -14.59
CA VAL A 157 1.51 -16.72 -14.95
C VAL A 157 1.71 -17.24 -16.37
N TRP A 158 2.45 -16.48 -17.18
CA TRP A 158 2.79 -16.88 -18.56
C TRP A 158 4.05 -16.18 -19.03
N SER A 159 4.85 -16.89 -19.82
CA SER A 159 5.97 -16.32 -20.55
C SER A 159 6.00 -16.82 -21.99
N SER A 160 6.36 -15.93 -22.91
CA SER A 160 6.51 -16.30 -24.31
C SER A 160 7.83 -17.04 -24.54
N SER A 161 7.79 -18.12 -25.30
CA SER A 161 8.99 -18.83 -25.78
C SER A 161 9.71 -18.12 -26.93
N THR A 162 9.14 -17.01 -27.43
CA THR A 162 9.75 -16.24 -28.54
C THR A 162 10.85 -15.33 -28.02
N SER A 163 11.73 -14.88 -28.93
CA SER A 163 12.84 -13.94 -28.63
C SER A 163 12.38 -12.61 -27.98
N ALA A 164 11.10 -12.27 -28.11
CA ALA A 164 10.51 -11.08 -27.47
C ALA A 164 10.51 -11.16 -25.95
N GLY A 165 10.49 -12.37 -25.37
CA GLY A 165 10.54 -12.59 -23.92
C GLY A 165 9.42 -11.88 -23.15
N ARG A 166 8.19 -11.91 -23.69
CA ARG A 166 6.99 -11.35 -23.02
C ARG A 166 6.69 -12.13 -21.76
N VAL A 167 6.31 -11.44 -20.70
CA VAL A 167 5.90 -12.09 -19.45
C VAL A 167 4.64 -11.42 -18.95
N LEU A 168 3.63 -12.24 -18.64
CA LEU A 168 2.41 -11.80 -17.97
C LEU A 168 2.50 -12.15 -16.49
N HIS A 169 2.39 -11.14 -15.64
CA HIS A 169 2.26 -11.30 -14.20
C HIS A 169 0.81 -11.05 -13.78
N ALA A 170 0.33 -11.83 -12.84
CA ALA A 170 -0.87 -11.56 -12.07
C ALA A 170 -0.46 -11.11 -10.67
N PHE A 171 -1.17 -10.12 -10.11
CA PHE A 171 -0.95 -9.68 -8.74
C PHE A 171 -2.24 -9.72 -7.93
N GLY A 172 -2.09 -9.83 -6.63
CA GLY A 172 -3.16 -9.75 -5.66
C GLY A 172 -2.73 -8.95 -4.42
N GLN A 173 -3.67 -8.16 -3.89
CA GLN A 173 -3.53 -7.44 -2.63
C GLN A 173 -4.77 -7.67 -1.78
N TYR A 174 -4.57 -8.03 -0.54
CA TYR A 174 -5.62 -8.02 0.47
C TYR A 174 -5.07 -7.41 1.75
N SER A 175 -5.87 -6.59 2.41
CA SER A 175 -5.56 -6.17 3.77
C SER A 175 -6.81 -5.87 4.56
N ALA A 176 -6.72 -6.08 5.87
CA ALA A 176 -7.73 -5.68 6.83
C ALA A 176 -7.06 -4.90 7.97
N ALA A 177 -7.72 -3.85 8.42
CA ALA A 177 -7.28 -2.98 9.50
C ALA A 177 -8.32 -2.90 10.61
N SER A 178 -7.88 -2.54 11.81
CA SER A 178 -8.75 -2.38 12.97
C SER A 178 -9.85 -1.35 12.71
N GLU A 179 -11.09 -1.74 12.92
CA GLU A 179 -12.25 -0.84 12.82
C GLU A 179 -12.28 0.23 13.93
N ALA A 180 -11.37 0.17 14.89
CA ALA A 180 -11.31 1.19 15.95
C ALA A 180 -11.02 2.59 15.39
N ALA A 181 -10.12 2.69 14.39
CA ALA A 181 -9.64 3.98 13.90
C ALA A 181 -9.41 4.06 12.38
N SER A 182 -9.35 2.94 11.66
CA SER A 182 -9.10 2.97 10.23
C SER A 182 -10.35 3.47 9.48
N PRO A 183 -10.23 4.49 8.59
CA PRO A 183 -11.35 4.89 7.74
C PRO A 183 -11.76 3.79 6.75
N PHE A 184 -10.81 2.93 6.37
CA PHE A 184 -11.03 1.75 5.52
C PHE A 184 -10.83 0.49 6.33
N SER A 185 -11.85 -0.38 6.40
CA SER A 185 -11.75 -1.66 7.12
C SER A 185 -10.98 -2.71 6.31
N LYS A 186 -11.16 -2.70 4.98
CA LYS A 186 -10.53 -3.67 4.08
C LYS A 186 -10.13 -3.02 2.75
N TRP A 187 -9.08 -3.58 2.14
CA TRP A 187 -8.67 -3.30 0.78
C TRP A 187 -8.49 -4.60 0.01
N TYR A 188 -8.96 -4.62 -1.22
CA TYR A 188 -8.75 -5.69 -2.18
C TYR A 188 -8.19 -5.06 -3.45
N GLY A 189 -7.12 -5.63 -3.98
CA GLY A 189 -6.55 -5.27 -5.26
C GLY A 189 -6.19 -6.53 -6.03
N ALA A 190 -6.47 -6.55 -7.33
CA ALA A 190 -6.06 -7.63 -8.22
C ALA A 190 -5.86 -7.10 -9.62
N GLY A 191 -5.01 -7.77 -10.41
CA GLY A 191 -4.81 -7.37 -11.79
C GLY A 191 -3.70 -8.12 -12.48
N VAL A 192 -3.37 -7.64 -13.66
CA VAL A 192 -2.32 -8.21 -14.50
C VAL A 192 -1.41 -7.12 -15.06
N VAL A 193 -0.14 -7.47 -15.26
CA VAL A 193 0.85 -6.63 -15.93
C VAL A 193 1.56 -7.44 -17.00
N LEU A 194 1.46 -6.99 -18.25
CA LEU A 194 2.17 -7.55 -19.38
C LEU A 194 3.44 -6.74 -19.62
N TYR A 195 4.58 -7.35 -19.44
CA TYR A 195 5.89 -6.80 -19.75
C TYR A 195 6.26 -7.09 -21.22
N LYS A 196 6.91 -6.12 -21.88
CA LYS A 196 7.32 -6.22 -23.29
C LYS A 196 6.15 -6.50 -24.23
N PRO A 197 5.03 -5.73 -24.18
CA PRO A 197 3.80 -6.04 -24.92
C PRO A 197 4.01 -6.08 -26.44
N PHE A 198 4.93 -5.29 -26.96
CA PHE A 198 5.16 -5.12 -28.40
C PHE A 198 6.61 -5.43 -28.80
N GLU A 199 6.78 -5.94 -30.03
CA GLU A 199 8.11 -6.09 -30.63
C GLU A 199 8.76 -4.71 -30.82
N GLY A 200 10.08 -4.64 -30.60
CA GLY A 200 10.81 -3.38 -30.62
C GLY A 200 10.61 -2.47 -29.38
N ARG A 201 9.75 -2.89 -28.44
CA ARG A 201 9.43 -2.14 -27.21
C ARG A 201 9.71 -2.97 -25.93
N PRO A 202 10.99 -3.33 -25.65
CA PRO A 202 11.32 -4.31 -24.61
C PRO A 202 11.16 -3.80 -23.16
N ARG A 203 10.91 -2.51 -22.96
CA ARG A 203 10.78 -1.88 -21.64
C ARG A 203 9.38 -1.37 -21.35
N ASP A 204 8.48 -1.48 -22.31
CA ASP A 204 7.10 -1.04 -22.14
C ASP A 204 6.30 -2.03 -21.30
N THR A 205 5.22 -1.53 -20.70
CA THR A 205 4.29 -2.32 -19.89
C THR A 205 2.85 -1.96 -20.20
N VAL A 206 1.95 -2.93 -20.15
CA VAL A 206 0.49 -2.72 -20.11
C VAL A 206 -0.02 -3.30 -18.80
N ALA A 207 -0.81 -2.56 -18.06
CA ALA A 207 -1.35 -3.00 -16.78
C ALA A 207 -2.86 -2.76 -16.72
N LEU A 208 -3.61 -3.76 -16.22
CA LEU A 208 -5.03 -3.68 -15.92
C LEU A 208 -5.24 -4.12 -14.48
N GLY A 209 -5.87 -3.26 -13.67
CA GLY A 209 -6.12 -3.51 -12.26
C GLY A 209 -7.56 -3.23 -11.85
N TYR A 210 -8.02 -3.95 -10.83
CA TYR A 210 -9.25 -3.72 -10.11
C TYR A 210 -8.94 -3.55 -8.63
N GLY A 211 -9.49 -2.50 -8.03
CA GLY A 211 -9.38 -2.19 -6.61
C GLY A 211 -10.75 -2.04 -5.94
N ARG A 212 -10.83 -2.40 -4.67
CA ARG A 212 -12.04 -2.23 -3.85
C ARG A 212 -11.65 -1.81 -2.44
N ALA A 213 -12.07 -0.60 -2.05
CA ALA A 213 -11.87 -0.04 -0.73
C ALA A 213 -13.19 -0.08 0.06
N VAL A 214 -13.20 -0.81 1.18
CA VAL A 214 -14.38 -0.99 2.02
C VAL A 214 -14.33 0.01 3.16
N PRO A 215 -15.30 0.94 3.28
CA PRO A 215 -15.41 1.86 4.40
C PRO A 215 -15.49 1.13 5.74
N ASN A 216 -15.08 1.83 6.79
CA ASN A 216 -15.29 1.34 8.14
C ASN A 216 -16.81 1.31 8.47
N PRO A 217 -17.38 0.17 8.88
CA PRO A 217 -18.80 0.09 9.20
C PRO A 217 -19.22 1.07 10.30
N ARG A 218 -18.35 1.33 11.30
CA ARG A 218 -18.61 2.33 12.35
C ARG A 218 -18.74 3.75 11.81
N SER A 219 -17.99 4.10 10.77
CA SER A 219 -18.14 5.42 10.13
C SER A 219 -19.49 5.54 9.43
N ARG A 220 -19.96 4.46 8.82
CA ARG A 220 -21.30 4.40 8.21
C ARG A 220 -22.40 4.52 9.25
N ASP A 221 -22.34 3.75 10.34
CA ASP A 221 -23.30 3.84 11.45
C ASP A 221 -23.43 5.28 11.97
N VAL A 222 -22.29 6.00 12.09
CA VAL A 222 -22.26 7.42 12.51
C VAL A 222 -22.96 8.32 11.50
N GLN A 223 -22.72 8.10 10.21
CA GLN A 223 -23.31 8.89 9.13
C GLN A 223 -24.83 8.63 9.03
N GLU A 224 -25.26 7.37 9.13
CA GLU A 224 -26.67 6.99 9.15
C GLU A 224 -27.41 7.63 10.33
N LEU A 225 -26.81 7.56 11.52
CA LEU A 225 -27.38 8.19 12.72
C LEU A 225 -27.44 9.72 12.55
N ALA A 226 -26.45 10.34 11.95
CA ALA A 226 -26.46 11.78 11.70
C ALA A 226 -27.57 12.19 10.71
N ALA A 227 -27.75 11.43 9.63
CA ALA A 227 -28.82 11.65 8.67
C ALA A 227 -30.20 11.48 9.31
N PHE A 228 -30.39 10.42 10.09
CA PHE A 228 -31.62 10.19 10.85
C PHE A 228 -31.96 11.38 11.80
N ASN A 229 -30.97 11.85 12.56
CA ASN A 229 -31.16 13.00 13.47
C ASN A 229 -31.44 14.33 12.74
N ALA A 230 -30.95 14.45 11.49
CA ALA A 230 -31.21 15.61 10.63
C ALA A 230 -32.56 15.51 9.89
N GLY A 231 -33.27 14.39 9.98
CA GLY A 231 -34.50 14.14 9.22
C GLY A 231 -34.28 14.00 7.73
N THR A 232 -33.07 13.52 7.31
CA THR A 232 -32.68 13.27 5.93
C THR A 232 -32.49 11.78 5.68
N ASP A 233 -32.73 11.34 4.45
CA ASP A 233 -32.45 9.97 4.06
C ASP A 233 -30.94 9.75 3.93
N TYR A 234 -30.47 8.59 4.39
CA TYR A 234 -29.12 8.14 4.11
C TYR A 234 -29.10 7.44 2.75
N PRO A 235 -28.19 7.83 1.83
CA PRO A 235 -28.17 7.25 0.49
C PRO A 235 -27.91 5.73 0.52
N ASN A 236 -28.60 5.00 -0.35
CA ASN A 236 -28.39 3.56 -0.51
C ASN A 236 -27.12 3.28 -1.34
N LEU A 237 -25.98 3.48 -0.72
CA LEU A 237 -24.68 3.26 -1.37
C LEU A 237 -24.23 1.82 -1.23
N ASN A 238 -23.50 1.31 -2.24
CA ASN A 238 -22.76 0.08 -2.09
C ASN A 238 -21.75 0.15 -0.94
N ASN A 239 -21.29 -1.00 -0.48
CA ASN A 239 -20.43 -1.08 0.69
C ASN A 239 -18.96 -0.79 0.38
N ALA A 240 -18.64 -0.18 -0.77
CA ALA A 240 -17.25 0.06 -1.16
C ALA A 240 -17.12 1.01 -2.36
N GLU A 241 -16.10 1.84 -2.35
CA GLU A 241 -15.59 2.47 -3.55
C GLU A 241 -14.79 1.45 -4.35
N GLN A 242 -14.98 1.42 -5.67
CA GLN A 242 -14.28 0.48 -6.55
C GLN A 242 -13.55 1.25 -7.66
N LEU A 243 -12.51 0.64 -8.18
CA LEU A 243 -11.62 1.22 -9.18
C LEU A 243 -11.25 0.19 -10.21
N ILE A 244 -11.35 0.55 -11.50
CA ILE A 244 -10.72 -0.16 -12.60
C ILE A 244 -9.72 0.79 -13.23
N GLU A 245 -8.47 0.36 -13.39
CA GLU A 245 -7.41 1.17 -14.00
C GLU A 245 -6.72 0.40 -15.12
N LEU A 246 -6.59 1.05 -16.28
CA LEU A 246 -5.78 0.61 -17.41
C LEU A 246 -4.65 1.61 -17.60
N SER A 247 -3.40 1.15 -17.60
CA SER A 247 -2.23 1.99 -17.82
C SER A 247 -1.28 1.41 -18.87
N TYR A 248 -0.55 2.31 -19.56
CA TYR A 248 0.50 1.96 -20.50
C TYR A 248 1.81 2.67 -20.16
N GLY A 249 2.80 1.93 -19.71
CA GLY A 249 4.13 2.46 -19.44
C GLY A 249 4.97 2.52 -20.70
N TYR A 250 5.07 3.68 -21.34
CA TYR A 250 5.89 3.95 -22.51
C TYR A 250 7.28 4.41 -22.09
N GLN A 251 8.28 3.53 -22.24
CA GLN A 251 9.69 3.90 -21.99
C GLN A 251 10.23 4.69 -23.20
N ALA A 252 10.16 6.02 -23.12
CA ALA A 252 10.58 6.91 -24.18
C ALA A 252 12.10 6.92 -24.38
N THR A 253 12.85 6.95 -23.26
CA THR A 253 14.32 6.84 -23.19
C THR A 253 14.72 5.97 -22.00
N PRO A 254 16.00 5.59 -21.82
CA PRO A 254 16.44 4.83 -20.64
C PRO A 254 16.13 5.51 -19.30
N TRP A 255 15.97 6.81 -19.27
CA TRP A 255 15.73 7.63 -18.08
C TRP A 255 14.32 8.25 -18.01
N LEU A 256 13.49 8.14 -19.09
CA LEU A 256 12.17 8.78 -19.17
C LEU A 256 11.08 7.76 -19.47
N THR A 257 10.10 7.65 -18.60
CA THR A 257 8.87 6.90 -18.81
C THR A 257 7.67 7.84 -18.82
N LEU A 258 6.82 7.71 -19.83
CA LEU A 258 5.50 8.34 -19.91
C LEU A 258 4.44 7.27 -19.66
N ARG A 259 3.50 7.54 -18.76
CA ARG A 259 2.44 6.57 -18.44
C ARG A 259 1.08 7.24 -18.52
N PRO A 260 0.41 7.23 -19.69
CA PRO A 260 -1.02 7.49 -19.75
C PRO A 260 -1.79 6.40 -19.01
N ASP A 261 -2.89 6.80 -18.36
CA ASP A 261 -3.81 5.91 -17.70
C ASP A 261 -5.26 6.36 -17.86
N VAL A 262 -6.17 5.41 -17.69
CA VAL A 262 -7.61 5.65 -17.61
C VAL A 262 -8.13 4.90 -16.39
N GLN A 263 -8.86 5.61 -15.54
CA GLN A 263 -9.45 5.05 -14.34
C GLN A 263 -10.98 5.23 -14.38
N TYR A 264 -11.71 4.18 -14.06
CA TYR A 264 -13.14 4.23 -13.83
C TYR A 264 -13.43 3.97 -12.36
N ILE A 265 -13.94 4.99 -11.66
CA ILE A 265 -14.22 4.95 -10.24
C ILE A 265 -15.73 4.76 -10.06
N ILE A 266 -16.09 3.71 -9.34
CA ILE A 266 -17.47 3.32 -9.06
C ILE A 266 -17.77 3.68 -7.62
N GLU A 267 -18.82 4.47 -7.40
CA GLU A 267 -19.26 4.98 -6.10
C GLU A 267 -18.18 5.72 -5.29
N PRO A 268 -17.60 6.81 -5.85
CA PRO A 268 -16.56 7.59 -5.16
C PRO A 268 -17.05 8.23 -3.85
N GLY A 269 -18.36 8.26 -3.62
CA GLY A 269 -18.99 8.77 -2.40
C GLY A 269 -19.14 7.78 -1.25
N ALA A 270 -18.74 6.51 -1.42
CA ALA A 270 -18.97 5.45 -0.44
C ALA A 270 -18.40 5.73 0.97
N PHE A 271 -17.38 6.58 1.08
CA PHE A 271 -16.77 6.98 2.36
C PHE A 271 -17.40 8.18 3.02
N SER A 272 -18.06 9.05 2.25
CA SER A 272 -18.67 10.30 2.76
C SER A 272 -20.15 10.16 3.07
N GLY A 273 -20.78 9.03 2.74
CA GLY A 273 -22.22 8.86 2.83
C GLY A 273 -22.97 9.78 1.87
N THR A 274 -22.35 10.16 0.75
CA THR A 274 -22.90 11.06 -0.27
C THR A 274 -23.01 10.29 -1.58
N GLU A 275 -24.15 10.40 -2.25
CA GLU A 275 -24.32 9.86 -3.59
C GLU A 275 -23.55 10.74 -4.58
N ILE A 276 -22.56 10.15 -5.25
CA ILE A 276 -21.72 10.80 -6.26
C ILE A 276 -21.68 9.87 -7.47
N ASP A 277 -21.90 10.43 -8.65
CA ASP A 277 -21.85 9.69 -9.91
C ASP A 277 -20.48 9.06 -10.13
N ASN A 278 -20.49 7.92 -10.83
CA ASN A 278 -19.25 7.26 -11.23
C ASN A 278 -18.38 8.19 -12.07
N ALA A 279 -17.07 8.14 -11.84
CA ALA A 279 -16.13 9.06 -12.48
C ALA A 279 -15.19 8.33 -13.46
N LEU A 280 -15.00 8.92 -14.64
CA LEU A 280 -13.95 8.55 -15.58
C LEU A 280 -12.80 9.56 -15.43
N VAL A 281 -11.61 9.07 -15.08
CA VAL A 281 -10.41 9.89 -14.93
C VAL A 281 -9.38 9.48 -15.96
N VAL A 282 -8.76 10.46 -16.59
CA VAL A 282 -7.64 10.26 -17.54
C VAL A 282 -6.42 10.97 -16.96
N GLY A 283 -5.31 10.26 -16.88
CA GLY A 283 -4.07 10.74 -16.29
C GLY A 283 -2.86 10.55 -17.18
N LEU A 284 -1.79 11.26 -16.86
CA LEU A 284 -0.46 11.09 -17.44
C LEU A 284 0.60 11.24 -16.35
N GLN A 285 1.36 10.19 -16.10
CA GLN A 285 2.56 10.26 -15.28
C GLN A 285 3.79 10.47 -16.16
N VAL A 286 4.65 11.40 -15.75
CA VAL A 286 5.98 11.58 -16.32
C VAL A 286 7.01 11.21 -15.23
N LYS A 287 7.78 10.15 -15.45
CA LYS A 287 8.81 9.68 -14.53
C LYS A 287 10.17 9.80 -15.16
N ALA A 288 11.03 10.63 -14.56
CA ALA A 288 12.44 10.76 -14.92
C ALA A 288 13.33 10.16 -13.83
N VAL A 289 14.34 9.40 -14.23
CA VAL A 289 15.31 8.77 -13.32
C VAL A 289 16.71 9.14 -13.81
N PHE A 290 17.50 9.85 -12.98
CA PHE A 290 18.83 10.35 -13.29
C PHE A 290 19.90 9.59 -12.51
#